data_42767c657ffe61b69d208a527682ef2f
#
_entry.id   42767c657ffe61b69d208a527682ef2f
#
_cell.length_a   1.000
_cell.length_b   1.000
_cell.length_c   1.000
_cell.angle_alpha   90.00
_cell.angle_beta   90.00
_cell.angle_gamma   90.00
#
_symmetry.space_group_name_H-M   'P 1'
#
loop_
_entity.id
_entity.type
_entity.pdbx_description
1 polymer ?
#
loop_
_entity_poly.entity_id
_entity_poly.type
_entity_poly.pdbx_seq_one_letter_code
_entity_poly.pdbx_strand_id
1 'polypeptide(L)'
;MRRIAVVSVHGCPLAQVGEKDTGGMSVYVNQLARHLGMLGIKVDLFTRAHSPKDPAIIKLGRNVRVVHIKAGPFKAPKDSIPQYLGVFLDEVIRFQKSEDCNYDLLHSHYWFSGSVALELALAWRIPHVATFH
;
A
#
# COMPACT_ATOMS: atom_id res chain seq x y z
N MET A 1 -0.39 -12.72 -16.62
CA MET A 1 -1.31 -12.31 -15.56
C MET A 1 -0.99 -10.90 -15.12
N ARG A 2 -2.01 -10.07 -14.95
CA ARG A 2 -1.83 -8.68 -14.53
C ARG A 2 -1.53 -8.60 -13.04
N ARG A 3 -0.67 -7.65 -12.68
CA ARG A 3 -0.31 -7.38 -11.29
C ARG A 3 -0.42 -5.88 -11.04
N ILE A 4 -1.12 -5.52 -9.98
CA ILE A 4 -1.35 -4.13 -9.59
C ILE A 4 -0.69 -3.88 -8.24
N ALA A 5 0.02 -2.76 -8.14
CA ALA A 5 0.49 -2.24 -6.87
C ALA A 5 -0.51 -1.21 -6.34
N VAL A 6 -1.00 -1.42 -5.13
CA VAL A 6 -1.86 -0.46 -4.45
C VAL A 6 -1.05 0.15 -3.32
N VAL A 7 -1.06 1.48 -3.23
CA VAL A 7 -0.33 2.20 -2.18
C VAL A 7 -1.33 2.89 -1.27
N SER A 8 -1.32 2.51 -0.01
CA SER A 8 -2.12 3.13 1.05
C SER A 8 -1.21 3.30 2.27
N VAL A 9 -0.45 4.40 2.31
CA VAL A 9 0.60 4.60 3.31
C VAL A 9 0.04 4.54 4.73
N HIS A 10 -1.09 5.19 4.98
CA HIS A 10 -1.77 5.13 6.27
C HIS A 10 -3.13 4.45 6.10
N GLY A 11 -3.77 4.09 7.20
CA GLY A 11 -5.06 3.41 7.15
C GLY A 11 -4.91 1.97 6.68
N CYS A 12 -4.22 1.14 7.46
CA CYS A 12 -4.02 -0.27 7.15
C CYS A 12 -5.36 -0.96 6.87
N PRO A 13 -5.52 -1.65 5.72
CA PRO A 13 -6.78 -2.32 5.38
C PRO A 13 -7.11 -3.52 6.27
N LEU A 14 -6.17 -3.94 7.10
CA LEU A 14 -6.38 -4.99 8.11
C LEU A 14 -6.82 -4.44 9.45
N ALA A 15 -6.79 -3.11 9.64
CA ALA A 15 -7.20 -2.49 10.89
C ALA A 15 -8.69 -2.69 11.13
N GLN A 16 -9.07 -2.86 12.39
CA GLN A 16 -10.48 -3.03 12.75
C GLN A 16 -11.18 -1.67 12.77
N VAL A 17 -12.46 -1.68 12.45
CA VAL A 17 -13.29 -0.48 12.55
C VAL A 17 -13.29 0.02 13.99
N GLY A 18 -13.02 1.30 14.16
CA GLY A 18 -12.92 1.93 15.48
C GLY A 18 -11.50 2.10 15.98
N GLU A 19 -10.50 1.47 15.36
CA GLU A 19 -9.11 1.76 15.67
C GLU A 19 -8.74 3.16 15.15
N LYS A 20 -7.70 3.73 15.74
CA LYS A 20 -7.19 5.04 15.31
C LYS A 20 -6.81 4.99 13.82
N ASP A 21 -7.24 6.01 13.09
CA ASP A 21 -7.00 6.16 11.65
C ASP A 21 -7.67 5.09 10.78
N THR A 22 -8.62 4.34 11.36
CA THR A 22 -9.45 3.43 10.60
C THR A 22 -10.72 4.15 10.17
N GLY A 23 -11.05 4.09 8.91
CA GLY A 23 -12.25 4.75 8.38
C GLY A 23 -12.70 4.14 7.07
N GLY A 24 -13.56 4.88 6.37
CA GLY A 24 -14.10 4.44 5.09
C GLY A 24 -13.04 4.11 4.06
N MET A 25 -11.90 4.82 4.10
CA MET A 25 -10.80 4.56 3.17
C MET A 25 -10.24 3.15 3.35
N SER A 26 -9.98 2.72 4.59
CA SER A 26 -9.45 1.37 4.85
C SER A 26 -10.42 0.29 4.40
N VAL A 27 -11.71 0.46 4.67
CA VAL A 27 -12.75 -0.47 4.22
C VAL A 27 -12.81 -0.51 2.70
N TYR A 28 -12.80 0.64 2.06
CA TYR A 28 -12.85 0.75 0.60
C TYR A 28 -11.65 0.04 -0.05
N VAL A 29 -10.45 0.31 0.43
CA VAL A 29 -9.23 -0.29 -0.11
C VAL A 29 -9.25 -1.81 0.05
N ASN A 30 -9.68 -2.30 1.23
CA ASN A 30 -9.81 -3.73 1.49
C ASN A 30 -10.76 -4.38 0.49
N GLN A 31 -11.96 -3.83 0.33
CA GLN A 31 -12.98 -4.38 -0.56
C GLN A 31 -12.54 -4.34 -2.02
N LEU A 32 -11.96 -3.23 -2.47
CA LEU A 32 -11.49 -3.10 -3.83
C LEU A 32 -10.41 -4.13 -4.15
N ALA A 33 -9.42 -4.26 -3.27
CA ALA A 33 -8.33 -5.21 -3.46
C ALA A 33 -8.86 -6.66 -3.55
N ARG A 34 -9.78 -7.02 -2.67
CA ARG A 34 -10.38 -8.36 -2.68
C ARG A 34 -11.14 -8.64 -3.98
N HIS A 35 -11.92 -7.67 -4.45
CA HIS A 35 -12.65 -7.81 -5.71
C HIS A 35 -11.71 -7.97 -6.90
N LEU A 36 -10.65 -7.20 -6.97
CA LEU A 36 -9.65 -7.33 -8.03
C LEU A 36 -9.00 -8.72 -8.00
N GLY A 37 -8.66 -9.20 -6.81
CA GLY A 37 -8.10 -10.55 -6.64
C GLY A 37 -9.03 -11.65 -7.13
N MET A 38 -10.34 -11.50 -6.85
CA MET A 38 -11.35 -12.46 -7.31
C MET A 38 -11.47 -12.48 -8.83
N LEU A 39 -11.13 -11.38 -9.50
CA LEU A 39 -11.13 -11.31 -10.96
C LEU A 39 -9.85 -11.88 -11.58
N GLY A 40 -8.96 -12.44 -10.77
CA GLY A 40 -7.71 -13.02 -11.24
C GLY A 40 -6.54 -12.06 -11.34
N ILE A 41 -6.67 -10.84 -10.83
CA ILE A 41 -5.61 -9.83 -10.82
C ILE A 41 -4.80 -10.01 -9.55
N LYS A 42 -3.47 -10.11 -9.66
CA LYS A 42 -2.60 -10.13 -8.49
C LYS A 42 -2.45 -8.72 -7.94
N VAL A 43 -2.67 -8.55 -6.65
CA VAL A 43 -2.60 -7.26 -5.98
C VAL A 43 -1.60 -7.33 -4.83
N ASP A 44 -0.63 -6.44 -4.85
CA ASP A 44 0.26 -6.20 -3.72
C ASP A 44 -0.09 -4.83 -3.14
N LEU A 45 -0.58 -4.81 -1.90
CA LEU A 45 -1.03 -3.62 -1.23
C LEU A 45 0.04 -3.18 -0.23
N PHE A 46 0.69 -2.06 -0.52
CA PHE A 46 1.76 -1.52 0.30
C PHE A 46 1.19 -0.54 1.31
N THR A 47 1.43 -0.80 2.58
CA THR A 47 1.00 0.07 3.68
C THR A 47 2.12 0.17 4.70
N ARG A 48 2.16 1.28 5.46
CA ARG A 48 3.17 1.47 6.49
C ARG A 48 2.87 0.58 7.69
N ALA A 49 3.88 -0.13 8.17
CA ALA A 49 3.76 -0.92 9.39
C ALA A 49 3.48 0.01 10.57
N HIS A 50 2.48 -0.33 11.37
CA HIS A 50 2.03 0.47 12.52
C HIS A 50 2.23 -0.26 13.86
N SER A 51 2.77 -1.47 13.83
CA SER A 51 3.06 -2.28 15.00
C SER A 51 4.25 -3.19 14.72
N PRO A 52 5.12 -3.45 15.73
CA PRO A 52 6.20 -4.42 15.55
C PRO A 52 5.67 -5.85 15.32
N LYS A 53 4.38 -6.09 15.60
CA LYS A 53 3.73 -7.38 15.37
C LYS A 53 3.18 -7.53 13.97
N ASP A 54 3.17 -6.48 13.15
CA ASP A 54 2.70 -6.57 11.78
C ASP A 54 3.60 -7.52 10.98
N PRO A 55 3.05 -8.59 10.38
CA PRO A 55 3.86 -9.45 9.53
C PRO A 55 4.29 -8.67 8.29
N ALA A 56 5.48 -8.98 7.77
CA ALA A 56 5.98 -8.30 6.57
C ALA A 56 5.01 -8.50 5.39
N ILE A 57 4.50 -9.70 5.23
CA ILE A 57 3.54 -10.03 4.18
C ILE A 57 2.42 -10.86 4.79
N ILE A 58 1.18 -10.50 4.48
CA ILE A 58 0.01 -11.28 4.89
C ILE A 58 -0.97 -11.38 3.72
N LYS A 59 -1.54 -12.57 3.55
CA LYS A 59 -2.54 -12.80 2.51
C LYS A 59 -3.88 -12.21 2.96
N LEU A 60 -4.42 -11.28 2.18
CA LEU A 60 -5.70 -10.64 2.48
C LEU A 60 -6.88 -11.40 1.86
N GLY A 61 -6.64 -12.05 0.74
CA GLY A 61 -7.64 -12.80 0.00
C GLY A 61 -7.00 -13.47 -1.21
N ARG A 62 -7.83 -13.97 -2.13
CA ARG A 62 -7.33 -14.61 -3.34
C ARG A 62 -6.53 -13.60 -4.17
N ASN A 63 -5.29 -13.94 -4.49
CA ASN A 63 -4.36 -13.13 -5.29
C ASN A 63 -3.98 -11.78 -4.65
N VAL A 64 -4.27 -11.56 -3.37
CA VAL A 64 -4.02 -10.29 -2.69
C VAL A 64 -3.06 -10.48 -1.53
N ARG A 65 -1.98 -9.69 -1.51
CA ARG A 65 -1.04 -9.63 -0.40
C ARG A 65 -1.03 -8.22 0.17
N VAL A 66 -0.97 -8.11 1.49
CA VAL A 66 -0.65 -6.86 2.16
C VAL A 66 0.82 -6.90 2.54
N VAL A 67 1.56 -5.90 2.13
CA VAL A 67 2.99 -5.77 2.41
C VAL A 67 3.17 -4.61 3.39
N HIS A 68 3.60 -4.93 4.60
CA HIS A 68 3.87 -3.92 5.63
C HIS A 68 5.27 -3.37 5.46
N ILE A 69 5.36 -2.08 5.23
CA ILE A 69 6.62 -1.38 4.99
C ILE A 69 7.04 -0.63 6.27
N LYS A 70 8.25 -0.87 6.71
CA LYS A 70 8.81 -0.17 7.88
C LYS A 70 9.31 1.20 7.44
N ALA A 71 8.62 2.25 7.88
CA ALA A 71 8.97 3.62 7.56
C ALA A 71 8.60 4.52 8.73
N GLY A 72 9.60 4.85 9.54
CA GLY A 72 9.45 5.64 10.75
C GLY A 72 8.92 4.86 11.94
N PRO A 73 8.67 5.55 13.06
CA PRO A 73 8.16 4.89 14.27
C PRO A 73 6.80 4.23 14.01
N PHE A 74 6.56 3.08 14.63
CA PHE A 74 5.29 2.36 14.42
C PHE A 74 4.07 3.21 14.77
N LYS A 75 4.14 3.99 15.84
CA LYS A 75 3.03 4.82 16.31
C LYS A 75 3.19 6.29 15.91
N ALA A 76 3.80 6.54 14.77
CA ALA A 76 3.97 7.90 14.28
C ALA A 76 2.60 8.57 14.09
N PRO A 77 2.42 9.81 14.60
CA PRO A 77 1.18 10.56 14.35
C PRO A 77 1.01 10.82 12.85
N LYS A 78 -0.23 10.91 12.41
CA LYS A 78 -0.54 11.14 11.00
C LYS A 78 0.21 12.35 10.43
N ASP A 79 0.31 13.42 11.21
CA ASP A 79 0.96 14.67 10.77
C ASP A 79 2.47 14.50 10.54
N SER A 80 3.10 13.48 11.12
CA SER A 80 4.52 13.21 10.97
C SER A 80 4.84 12.30 9.79
N ILE A 81 3.85 11.63 9.22
CA ILE A 81 4.04 10.65 8.15
C ILE A 81 4.76 11.23 6.92
N PRO A 82 4.49 12.48 6.49
CA PRO A 82 5.19 13.02 5.32
C PRO A 82 6.70 12.94 5.37
N GLN A 83 7.30 13.05 6.55
CA GLN A 83 8.77 12.97 6.69
C GLN A 83 9.32 11.56 6.46
N TYR A 84 8.47 10.54 6.44
CA TYR A 84 8.89 9.14 6.24
C TYR A 84 8.53 8.60 4.86
N LEU A 85 7.95 9.42 3.97
CA LEU A 85 7.55 8.97 2.64
C LEU A 85 8.73 8.54 1.77
N GLY A 86 9.89 9.20 1.93
CA GLY A 86 11.10 8.81 1.21
C GLY A 86 11.58 7.42 1.60
N VAL A 87 11.56 7.10 2.89
CA VAL A 87 11.93 5.76 3.39
C VAL A 87 10.92 4.73 2.89
N PHE A 88 9.64 5.07 2.93
CA PHE A 88 8.58 4.19 2.41
C PHE A 88 8.83 3.86 0.94
N LEU A 89 9.10 4.88 0.14
CA LEU A 89 9.38 4.73 -1.29
C LEU A 89 10.56 3.78 -1.52
N ASP A 90 11.67 4.00 -0.83
CA ASP A 90 12.87 3.19 -1.00
C ASP A 90 12.63 1.73 -0.62
N GLU A 91 11.87 1.49 0.44
CA GLU A 91 11.56 0.13 0.90
C GLU A 91 10.61 -0.59 -0.06
N VAL A 92 9.68 0.12 -0.68
CA VAL A 92 8.81 -0.47 -1.71
C VAL A 92 9.65 -0.90 -2.93
N ILE A 93 10.57 -0.04 -3.36
CA ILE A 93 11.46 -0.37 -4.47
C ILE A 93 12.32 -1.58 -4.14
N ARG A 94 12.86 -1.64 -2.92
CA ARG A 94 13.65 -2.77 -2.45
C ARG A 94 12.84 -4.06 -2.47
N PHE A 95 11.59 -4.01 -2.00
CA PHE A 95 10.69 -5.17 -2.04
C PHE A 95 10.44 -5.64 -3.47
N GLN A 96 10.15 -4.71 -4.37
CA GLN A 96 9.90 -5.01 -5.77
C GLN A 96 11.09 -5.72 -6.41
N LYS A 97 12.30 -5.25 -6.12
CA LYS A 97 13.52 -5.86 -6.65
C LYS A 97 13.77 -7.25 -6.06
N SER A 98 13.57 -7.41 -4.76
CA SER A 98 13.80 -8.70 -4.09
C SER A 98 12.82 -9.77 -4.54
N GLU A 99 11.58 -9.40 -4.87
CA GLU A 99 10.54 -10.32 -5.35
C GLU A 99 10.58 -10.48 -6.87
N ASP A 100 11.37 -9.67 -7.56
CA ASP A 100 11.43 -9.63 -9.02
C ASP A 100 10.02 -9.49 -9.62
N CYS A 101 9.23 -8.58 -9.06
CA CYS A 101 7.87 -8.32 -9.50
C CYS A 101 7.83 -7.18 -10.49
N ASN A 102 6.98 -7.31 -11.51
CA ASN A 102 6.68 -6.21 -12.43
C ASN A 102 5.20 -5.87 -12.30
N TYR A 103 4.93 -4.60 -12.03
CA TYR A 103 3.55 -4.11 -11.88
C TYR A 103 3.10 -3.45 -13.18
N ASP A 104 1.83 -3.65 -13.52
CA ASP A 104 1.23 -3.09 -14.74
C ASP A 104 0.54 -1.77 -14.49
N LEU A 105 0.17 -1.51 -13.23
CA LEU A 105 -0.58 -0.33 -12.82
C LEU A 105 -0.29 -0.04 -11.36
N LEU A 106 -0.27 1.24 -11.01
CA LEU A 106 -0.25 1.73 -9.63
C LEU A 106 -1.58 2.39 -9.32
N HIS A 107 -2.15 2.07 -8.17
CA HIS A 107 -3.33 2.75 -7.64
C HIS A 107 -3.02 3.26 -6.24
N SER A 108 -3.14 4.56 -6.03
CA SER A 108 -2.87 5.18 -4.74
C SER A 108 -4.13 5.74 -4.10
N HIS A 109 -4.15 5.74 -2.77
CA HIS A 109 -5.25 6.28 -1.97
C HIS A 109 -4.71 7.34 -1.04
N TYR A 110 -5.33 8.53 -1.05
CA TYR A 110 -4.94 9.70 -0.28
C TYR A 110 -3.64 10.33 -0.80
N TRP A 111 -3.36 11.59 -0.44
CA TRP A 111 -2.25 12.35 -1.02
C TRP A 111 -0.86 11.85 -0.60
N PHE A 112 -0.70 11.30 0.60
CA PHE A 112 0.57 10.68 1.01
C PHE A 112 0.97 9.59 0.02
N SER A 113 0.01 8.73 -0.27
CA SER A 113 0.21 7.60 -1.19
C SER A 113 0.40 8.08 -2.62
N GLY A 114 -0.31 9.13 -3.02
CA GLY A 114 -0.18 9.73 -4.35
C GLY A 114 1.21 10.28 -4.59
N SER A 115 1.81 10.89 -3.58
CA SER A 115 3.18 11.41 -3.63
C SER A 115 4.20 10.29 -3.88
N VAL A 116 4.09 9.19 -3.14
CA VAL A 116 4.95 8.02 -3.32
C VAL A 116 4.70 7.34 -4.67
N ALA A 117 3.42 7.15 -5.02
CA ALA A 117 3.05 6.46 -6.24
C ALA A 117 3.49 7.19 -7.50
N LEU A 118 3.51 8.52 -7.48
CA LEU A 118 4.01 9.31 -8.60
C LEU A 118 5.47 8.94 -8.90
N GLU A 119 6.30 8.89 -7.86
CA GLU A 119 7.72 8.53 -8.01
C GLU A 119 7.88 7.07 -8.46
N LEU A 120 7.09 6.15 -7.91
CA LEU A 120 7.11 4.75 -8.32
C LEU A 120 6.68 4.57 -9.77
N ALA A 121 5.64 5.28 -10.20
CA ALA A 121 5.15 5.21 -11.56
C ALA A 121 6.21 5.66 -12.57
N LEU A 122 6.94 6.72 -12.22
CA LEU A 122 8.06 7.21 -13.03
C LEU A 122 9.19 6.19 -13.08
N ALA A 123 9.57 5.63 -11.92
CA ALA A 123 10.65 4.64 -11.83
C ALA A 123 10.31 3.35 -12.57
N TRP A 124 9.07 2.90 -12.46
CA TRP A 124 8.63 1.63 -13.07
C TRP A 124 8.04 1.81 -14.47
N ARG A 125 7.84 3.06 -14.92
CA ARG A 125 7.26 3.39 -16.24
C ARG A 125 5.90 2.75 -16.45
N ILE A 126 5.01 2.90 -15.46
CA ILE A 126 3.65 2.36 -15.50
C ILE A 126 2.63 3.44 -15.21
N PRO A 127 1.36 3.24 -15.63
CA PRO A 127 0.29 4.19 -15.31
C PRO A 127 0.01 4.29 -13.83
N HIS A 128 -0.43 5.47 -13.40
CA HIS A 128 -0.81 5.74 -12.03
C HIS A 128 -2.23 6.29 -11.98
N VAL A 129 -3.07 5.69 -11.16
CA VAL A 129 -4.41 6.14 -10.84
C VAL A 129 -4.44 6.56 -9.37
N ALA A 130 -4.91 7.77 -9.10
CA ALA A 130 -5.00 8.29 -7.73
C ALA A 130 -6.47 8.45 -7.34
N THR A 131 -6.80 8.00 -6.12
CA THR A 131 -8.10 8.26 -5.50
C THR A 131 -7.87 9.17 -4.30
N PHE A 132 -8.55 10.32 -4.31
CA PHE A 132 -8.49 11.28 -3.21
C PHE A 132 -9.71 11.08 -2.31
N HIS A 133 -9.47 10.72 -1.10
CA HIS A 133 -10.53 10.45 -0.12
C HIS A 133 -10.88 11.72 0.70
#